data_787a0958b079bff33d9179cfc0b5b762
#
_entry.id   787a0958b079bff33d9179cfc0b5b762
#
_cell.length_a   1.000
_cell.length_b   1.000
_cell.length_c   1.000
_cell.angle_alpha   90.00
_cell.angle_beta   90.00
_cell.angle_gamma   90.00
#
_symmetry.space_group_name_H-M   'P 1'
#
loop_
_entity.id
_entity.type
_entity.pdbx_description
1 polymer ?
#
loop_
_entity_poly.entity_id
_entity_poly.type
_entity_poly.pdbx_seq_one_letter_code
_entity_poly.pdbx_strand_id
1 'polypeptide(L)' 'MEQYDVTGMSCAACSARVEKAVGKVKGVTSCSVSLLTNSMGVDGTASPQEIISAVEKAGYGARLKGAKTENAVNG' A
#
# COMPACT_ATOMS: atom_id res chain seq x y z
N MET A 1 3.48 -10.92 2.83
CA MET A 1 3.53 -9.52 2.42
C MET A 1 2.34 -9.21 1.54
N GLU A 2 1.59 -8.21 1.93
CA GLU A 2 0.42 -7.78 1.18
C GLU A 2 0.83 -6.74 0.15
N GLN A 3 0.26 -6.83 -1.02
CA GLN A 3 0.55 -5.86 -2.07
C GLN A 3 -0.66 -4.99 -2.34
N TYR A 4 -0.39 -3.72 -2.58
CA TYR A 4 -1.42 -2.72 -2.80
C TYR A 4 -1.07 -1.90 -4.02
N ASP A 5 -2.10 -1.48 -4.76
CA ASP A 5 -1.94 -0.49 -5.82
C ASP A 5 -2.13 0.88 -5.19
N VAL A 6 -1.21 1.78 -5.46
CA VAL A 6 -1.28 3.13 -4.91
C VAL A 6 -1.43 4.11 -6.06
N THR A 7 -2.38 5.03 -5.92
CA THR A 7 -2.63 6.04 -6.94
C THR A 7 -2.32 7.42 -6.39
N GLY A 8 -2.06 8.35 -7.28
CA GLY A 8 -1.78 9.73 -6.90
C GLY A 8 -0.31 10.02 -6.66
N MET A 9 0.54 9.01 -6.72
CA MET A 9 1.97 9.23 -6.57
C MET A 9 2.55 9.70 -7.89
N SER A 10 3.07 10.92 -7.91
CA SER A 10 3.65 11.47 -9.13
C SER A 10 5.13 11.77 -8.97
N CYS A 11 5.69 11.62 -7.80
CA CYS A 11 7.12 11.87 -7.59
C CYS A 11 7.61 11.09 -6.38
N ALA A 12 8.94 11.06 -6.22
CA ALA A 12 9.56 10.30 -5.15
C ALA A 12 9.10 10.77 -3.77
N ALA A 13 8.84 12.06 -3.63
CA ALA A 13 8.38 12.60 -2.35
C ALA A 13 7.01 12.01 -2.00
N CYS A 14 6.19 11.75 -2.99
CA CYS A 14 4.89 11.15 -2.76
C CYS A 14 5.02 9.72 -2.22
N SER A 15 5.91 8.94 -2.81
CA SER A 15 6.11 7.58 -2.34
C SER A 15 6.65 7.57 -0.91
N ALA A 16 7.51 8.51 -0.58
CA ALA A 16 8.04 8.61 0.78
C ALA A 16 6.93 8.95 1.77
N ARG A 17 6.00 9.81 1.38
CA ARG A 17 4.88 10.16 2.23
C ARG A 17 3.97 8.96 2.48
N VAL A 18 3.70 8.21 1.44
CA VAL A 18 2.87 7.00 1.56
C VAL A 18 3.55 6.00 2.47
N GLU A 19 4.83 5.78 2.25
CA GLU A 19 5.58 4.85 3.08
C GLU A 19 5.54 5.25 4.55
N LYS A 20 5.73 6.53 4.80
CA LYS A 20 5.73 7.03 6.16
C LYS A 20 4.36 6.88 6.81
N ALA A 21 3.31 7.19 6.07
CA ALA A 21 1.95 7.09 6.58
C ALA A 21 1.60 5.65 6.94
N VAL A 22 1.95 4.73 6.06
CA VAL A 22 1.68 3.32 6.29
C VAL A 22 2.56 2.78 7.42
N GLY A 23 3.79 3.23 7.50
CA GLY A 23 4.69 2.78 8.55
C GLY A 23 4.22 3.17 9.94
N LYS A 24 3.35 4.16 10.04
CA LYS A 24 2.81 4.57 11.34
C LYS A 24 1.62 3.72 11.76
N VAL A 25 1.11 2.91 10.88
CA VAL A 25 -0.05 2.07 11.20
C VAL A 25 0.39 0.99 12.18
N LYS A 26 -0.42 0.83 13.21
CA LYS A 26 -0.14 -0.18 14.21
C LYS A 26 -0.21 -1.55 13.58
N GLY A 27 0.78 -2.37 13.83
CA GLY A 27 0.83 -3.71 13.27
C GLY A 27 1.69 -3.83 12.03
N VAL A 28 2.11 -2.73 11.45
CA VAL A 28 2.98 -2.76 10.28
C VAL A 28 4.42 -2.93 10.75
N THR A 29 5.06 -4.00 10.31
CA THR A 29 6.45 -4.26 10.65
C THR A 29 7.39 -3.77 9.55
N SER A 30 6.89 -3.72 8.32
CA SER A 30 7.72 -3.31 7.19
C SER A 30 6.81 -2.85 6.06
N CYS A 31 7.24 -1.85 5.33
CA CYS A 31 6.53 -1.47 4.13
C CYS A 31 7.52 -0.97 3.09
N SER A 32 7.19 -1.21 1.84
CA SER A 32 8.02 -0.83 0.73
C SER A 32 7.12 -0.28 -0.38
N VAL A 33 7.47 0.87 -0.90
CA VAL A 33 6.69 1.52 -1.94
C VAL A 33 7.51 1.57 -3.21
N SER A 34 6.90 1.16 -4.32
CA SER A 34 7.55 1.22 -5.62
C SER A 34 6.86 2.27 -6.48
N LEU A 35 7.62 3.27 -6.87
CA LEU A 35 7.10 4.33 -7.72
C LEU A 35 6.97 3.84 -9.16
N LEU A 36 7.84 2.93 -9.55
CA LEU A 36 7.85 2.40 -10.91
C LEU A 36 6.57 1.65 -11.25
N THR A 37 6.06 0.90 -10.30
CA THR A 37 4.86 0.10 -10.52
C THR A 37 3.64 0.67 -9.83
N ASN A 38 3.80 1.80 -9.15
CA ASN A 38 2.73 2.42 -8.36
C ASN A 38 2.11 1.40 -7.41
N SER A 39 2.97 0.64 -6.75
CA SER A 39 2.50 -0.39 -5.85
C SER A 39 3.26 -0.32 -4.54
N MET A 40 2.74 -1.02 -3.56
CA MET A 40 3.28 -0.99 -2.22
C MET A 40 3.17 -2.38 -1.62
N GLY A 41 4.23 -2.80 -0.94
CA GLY A 41 4.21 -4.05 -0.20
C GLY A 41 4.25 -3.74 1.29
N VAL A 42 3.35 -4.36 2.03
CA VAL A 42 3.25 -4.14 3.47
C VAL A 42 3.32 -5.47 4.19
N ASP A 43 4.14 -5.51 5.22
CA ASP A 43 4.30 -6.70 6.03
C ASP A 43 3.87 -6.38 7.45
N GLY A 44 3.22 -7.34 8.10
CA GLY A 44 2.77 -7.15 9.47
C GLY A 44 1.37 -7.70 9.66
N THR A 45 0.77 -7.32 10.79
CA THR A 45 -0.56 -7.81 11.15
C THR A 45 -1.66 -6.78 10.94
N ALA A 46 -1.32 -5.60 10.43
CA ALA A 46 -2.32 -4.56 10.18
C ALA A 46 -3.30 -5.02 9.11
N SER A 47 -4.55 -4.64 9.26
CA SER A 47 -5.56 -5.02 8.30
C SER A 47 -5.47 -4.15 7.04
N PRO A 48 -5.91 -4.68 5.89
CA PRO A 48 -5.87 -3.90 4.65
C PRO A 48 -6.62 -2.57 4.76
N GLN A 49 -7.72 -2.56 5.49
CA GLN A 49 -8.50 -1.35 5.64
C GLN A 49 -7.71 -0.26 6.34
N GLU A 50 -6.93 -0.62 7.34
CA GLU A 50 -6.12 0.35 8.05
C GLU A 50 -5.02 0.90 7.15
N ILE A 51 -4.44 0.05 6.34
CA ILE A 51 -3.41 0.46 5.39
C ILE A 51 -3.99 1.44 4.39
N ILE A 52 -5.12 1.09 3.79
CA ILE A 52 -5.76 1.94 2.80
C ILE A 52 -6.17 3.27 3.43
N SER A 53 -6.71 3.23 4.62
CA SER A 53 -7.11 4.45 5.32
C SER A 53 -5.93 5.37 5.56
N ALA A 54 -4.80 4.80 5.95
CA ALA A 54 -3.59 5.59 6.18
C ALA A 54 -3.14 6.29 4.91
N VAL A 55 -3.18 5.57 3.78
CA VAL A 55 -2.79 6.16 2.51
C VAL A 55 -3.75 7.27 2.11
N GLU A 56 -5.03 7.07 2.31
CA GLU A 56 -6.03 8.08 1.98
C GLU A 56 -5.86 9.32 2.84
N LYS A 57 -5.52 9.15 4.09
CA LYS A 57 -5.27 10.28 4.98
C LYS A 57 -4.06 11.09 4.55
N ALA A 58 -3.14 10.45 3.87
CA ALA A 58 -1.97 11.14 3.35
C ALA A 58 -2.27 11.88 2.05
N GLY A 59 -3.46 11.69 1.49
CA GLY A 59 -3.85 12.37 0.27
C GLY A 59 -3.72 11.55 -0.99
N TYR A 60 -3.58 10.24 -0.85
CA TYR A 60 -3.41 9.34 -1.99
C TYR A 60 -4.49 8.27 -1.96
N GLY A 61 -4.49 7.42 -2.97
CA GLY A 61 -5.42 6.30 -3.02
C GLY A 61 -4.68 4.99 -2.93
N ALA A 62 -5.28 4.01 -2.29
CA ALA A 62 -4.70 2.68 -2.21
C ALA A 62 -5.80 1.64 -2.35
N ARG A 63 -5.42 0.51 -2.89
CA ARG A 63 -6.35 -0.58 -3.11
C ARG A 63 -5.58 -1.88 -2.93
N LEU A 64 -6.18 -2.82 -2.23
CA LEU A 64 -5.54 -4.11 -2.04
C LEU A 64 -5.42 -4.80 -3.37
N LYS A 65 -4.20 -5.13 -3.74
CA LYS A 65 -3.96 -5.89 -4.94
C LYS A 65 -4.22 -7.33 -4.58
N GLY A 66 -5.24 -7.88 -5.13
CA GLY A 66 -5.66 -9.19 -4.79
C GLY A 66 -4.55 -10.17 -5.01
N ALA A 67 -3.91 -10.42 -4.01
CA ALA A 67 -2.85 -11.36 -4.12
C ALA A 67 -3.45 -12.63 -4.51
N LYS A 68 -4.21 -12.72 -4.60
CA LYS A 68 -4.69 -13.83 -4.95
C LYS A 68 -5.71 -13.83 -5.84
N THR A 69 -5.73 -13.49 -5.95
CA THR A 69 -6.41 -13.57 -6.60
C THR A 69 -6.41 -13.71 -7.67
N GLU A 70 -6.11 -13.95 -7.55
CA GLU A 70 -5.96 -14.26 -8.30
C GLU A 70 -6.24 -14.63 -8.91
N ASN A 71 -6.35 -14.85 -8.69
CA ASN A 71 -6.40 -15.47 -9.19
C ASN A 71 -7.04 -15.54 -9.70
N ALA A 72 -7.17 -15.39 -9.47
CA ALA A 72 -7.58 -15.70 -9.95
C ALA A 72 -8.14 -15.76 -10.63
N VAL A 73 -8.29 -15.81 -10.56
CA VAL A 73 -8.65 -16.12 -11.24
C VAL A 73 -9.00 -16.10 -11.95
N ASN A 74 -9.05 -16.00 -12.00
CA ASN A 74 -9.21 -16.14 -12.69
C ASN A 74 -9.29 -16.18 -13.35
N GLY A 75 -9.41 -16.13 -13.16
CA GLY A 75 -9.29 -16.52 -13.72
C GLY A 75 -9.44 -16.67 -14.11
#